data_5484579058e653048d3f6de1085ca65e
#
_entry.id   5484579058e653048d3f6de1085ca65e
#
_cell.length_a   1.000
_cell.length_b   1.000
_cell.length_c   1.000
_cell.angle_alpha   90.00
_cell.angle_beta   90.00
_cell.angle_gamma   90.00
#
_symmetry.space_group_name_H-M   'P 1'
#
loop_
_entity.id
_entity.type
_entity.pdbx_description
1 polymer ?
#
loop_
_entity_poly.entity_id
_entity_poly.type
_entity_poly.pdbx_seq_one_letter_code
_entity_poly.pdbx_strand_id
1 'polypeptide(L)'
;MVLVIRRNLRRDERGVASTVGTIMALLVFLTFLSLIVNQYVPVWMKDSEASHMDTAVGQFADVKGAIDFQVLGSLMAQNAGPGAVFVPSTTSTSVTLGVDGVPIFSSPTTGVLNANPDAGPWNVSFIYAINNVATHVWQNASGQLDLKIENRYYLTGDFVFENGAVIRSQSDGQVVRAAPIFQVTPSATNLSVAFELVNLYGSGSAAGTTTQIVDTKVIGVNQQVYSGLTTDVFINHTSAFGLAWFNFFNTTLSSSLKVTSFAYTSSFGNTQVTAKLPGTSTNIYTISMRFNPATSLYAVTVQILRSPLALSFTLQQAFVNVGVGQNSNGV
;
A
#
# COMPACT_ATOMS: atom_id res chain seq x y z
N MET A 1 -83.45 2.66 48.68
CA MET A 1 -82.27 1.93 49.19
C MET A 1 -81.14 2.14 48.23
N VAL A 2 -80.26 3.10 48.54
CA VAL A 2 -79.15 3.47 47.62
C VAL A 2 -77.91 2.73 48.10
N LEU A 3 -77.41 1.81 47.28
CA LEU A 3 -76.17 1.05 47.51
C LEU A 3 -74.97 1.91 47.21
N VAL A 4 -74.32 2.45 48.24
CA VAL A 4 -73.03 3.19 48.05
C VAL A 4 -71.90 2.19 47.96
N ILE A 5 -71.42 1.91 46.79
CA ILE A 5 -70.19 1.12 46.53
C ILE A 5 -69.01 1.96 46.99
N ARG A 6 -68.45 1.68 48.18
CA ARG A 6 -67.14 2.24 48.57
C ARG A 6 -66.05 1.60 47.77
N ARG A 7 -65.58 2.31 46.76
CA ARG A 7 -64.40 1.93 45.97
C ARG A 7 -63.19 1.93 46.90
N ASN A 8 -62.49 0.81 47.03
CA ASN A 8 -61.31 0.64 47.88
C ASN A 8 -60.13 1.38 47.30
N LEU A 9 -59.92 2.65 47.62
CA LEU A 9 -58.82 3.53 47.18
C LEU A 9 -57.42 2.96 47.43
N ARG A 10 -57.26 2.07 48.43
CA ARG A 10 -55.98 1.38 48.72
C ARG A 10 -55.47 0.49 47.60
N ARG A 11 -56.34 0.04 46.68
CA ARG A 11 -55.91 -0.72 45.48
C ARG A 11 -55.35 0.13 44.40
N ASP A 12 -55.80 1.38 44.26
CA ASP A 12 -55.33 2.34 43.27
C ASP A 12 -53.92 2.85 43.61
N GLU A 13 -53.59 3.06 44.90
CA GLU A 13 -52.25 3.49 45.35
C GLU A 13 -51.17 2.45 45.01
N ARG A 14 -51.46 1.15 45.15
CA ARG A 14 -50.54 0.06 44.77
C ARG A 14 -50.32 0.00 43.24
N GLY A 15 -51.32 0.29 42.47
CA GLY A 15 -51.23 0.40 40.99
C GLY A 15 -50.32 1.53 40.58
N VAL A 16 -50.48 2.73 41.16
CA VAL A 16 -49.65 3.89 40.86
C VAL A 16 -48.19 3.67 41.27
N ALA A 17 -47.95 3.12 42.49
CA ALA A 17 -46.58 2.85 42.92
C ALA A 17 -45.86 1.83 42.03
N SER A 18 -46.56 0.79 41.56
CA SER A 18 -46.01 -0.19 40.60
C SER A 18 -45.67 0.46 39.27
N THR A 19 -46.54 1.34 38.75
CA THR A 19 -46.31 2.06 37.47
C THR A 19 -45.12 3.01 37.56
N VAL A 20 -45.00 3.77 38.64
CA VAL A 20 -43.85 4.67 38.87
C VAL A 20 -42.55 3.86 39.01
N GLY A 21 -42.57 2.73 39.70
CA GLY A 21 -41.41 1.83 39.83
C GLY A 21 -40.93 1.28 38.49
N THR A 22 -41.86 0.86 37.62
CA THR A 22 -41.50 0.36 36.29
C THR A 22 -40.94 1.48 35.37
N ILE A 23 -41.52 2.70 35.44
CA ILE A 23 -40.99 3.84 34.69
C ILE A 23 -39.59 4.21 35.17
N MET A 24 -39.34 4.28 36.47
CA MET A 24 -38.01 4.55 37.03
C MET A 24 -36.99 3.48 36.63
N ALA A 25 -37.37 2.19 36.71
CA ALA A 25 -36.49 1.11 36.26
C ALA A 25 -36.16 1.22 34.75
N LEU A 26 -37.15 1.56 33.93
CA LEU A 26 -36.93 1.80 32.49
C LEU A 26 -36.00 3.00 32.24
N LEU A 27 -36.15 4.11 32.96
CA LEU A 27 -35.29 5.27 32.85
C LEU A 27 -33.84 4.95 33.21
N VAL A 28 -33.63 4.20 34.30
CA VAL A 28 -32.29 3.76 34.70
C VAL A 28 -31.69 2.86 33.62
N PHE A 29 -32.47 1.89 33.10
CA PHE A 29 -32.01 1.03 31.99
C PHE A 29 -31.64 1.84 30.73
N LEU A 30 -32.50 2.78 30.32
CA LEU A 30 -32.24 3.66 29.17
C LEU A 30 -30.99 4.54 29.39
N THR A 31 -30.74 5.00 30.62
CA THR A 31 -29.53 5.78 30.93
C THR A 31 -28.27 4.94 30.76
N PHE A 32 -28.26 3.69 31.28
CA PHE A 32 -27.14 2.78 31.05
C PHE A 32 -26.97 2.41 29.59
N LEU A 33 -28.07 2.14 28.88
CA LEU A 33 -28.03 1.84 27.46
C LEU A 33 -27.46 3.03 26.67
N SER A 34 -27.88 4.25 26.98
CA SER A 34 -27.34 5.48 26.37
C SER A 34 -25.86 5.64 26.64
N LEU A 35 -25.38 5.33 27.83
CA LEU A 35 -23.94 5.39 28.15
C LEU A 35 -23.14 4.35 27.38
N ILE A 36 -23.64 3.13 27.22
CA ILE A 36 -23.01 2.07 26.44
C ILE A 36 -22.89 2.52 24.97
N VAL A 37 -24.01 2.95 24.37
CA VAL A 37 -24.07 3.30 22.95
C VAL A 37 -23.23 4.53 22.61
N ASN A 38 -23.23 5.54 23.50
CA ASN A 38 -22.58 6.83 23.19
C ASN A 38 -21.11 6.90 23.63
N GLN A 39 -20.67 6.08 24.58
CA GLN A 39 -19.30 6.15 25.10
C GLN A 39 -18.51 4.86 24.85
N TYR A 40 -19.04 3.70 25.17
CA TYR A 40 -18.27 2.45 25.08
C TYR A 40 -18.19 1.91 23.65
N VAL A 41 -19.30 1.90 22.91
CA VAL A 41 -19.32 1.38 21.53
C VAL A 41 -18.35 2.11 20.62
N PRO A 42 -18.28 3.46 20.59
CA PRO A 42 -17.29 4.18 19.76
C PRO A 42 -15.85 3.83 20.11
N VAL A 43 -15.51 3.66 21.38
CA VAL A 43 -14.16 3.29 21.82
C VAL A 43 -13.82 1.89 21.35
N TRP A 44 -14.69 0.90 21.55
CA TRP A 44 -14.46 -0.47 21.13
C TRP A 44 -14.33 -0.59 19.60
N MET A 45 -15.18 0.12 18.86
CA MET A 45 -15.11 0.13 17.41
C MET A 45 -13.82 0.79 16.91
N LYS A 46 -13.40 1.90 17.53
CA LYS A 46 -12.15 2.56 17.20
C LYS A 46 -10.95 1.63 17.40
N ASP A 47 -10.90 0.92 18.53
CA ASP A 47 -9.82 -0.02 18.84
C ASP A 47 -9.82 -1.22 17.87
N SER A 48 -11.00 -1.71 17.51
CA SER A 48 -11.18 -2.80 16.55
C SER A 48 -10.75 -2.38 15.13
N GLU A 49 -11.17 -1.20 14.69
CA GLU A 49 -10.78 -0.64 13.38
C GLU A 49 -9.27 -0.36 13.33
N ALA A 50 -8.67 0.17 14.39
CA ALA A 50 -7.22 0.39 14.48
C ALA A 50 -6.44 -0.93 14.41
N SER A 51 -6.87 -1.95 15.15
CA SER A 51 -6.26 -3.29 15.13
C SER A 51 -6.37 -3.95 13.75
N HIS A 52 -7.50 -3.76 13.05
CA HIS A 52 -7.67 -4.24 11.70
C HIS A 52 -6.70 -3.56 10.70
N MET A 53 -6.50 -2.25 10.83
CA MET A 53 -5.54 -1.52 10.00
C MET A 53 -4.11 -2.06 10.16
N ASP A 54 -3.69 -2.40 11.37
CA ASP A 54 -2.37 -3.01 11.62
C ASP A 54 -2.29 -4.43 11.05
N THR A 55 -3.38 -5.20 11.17
CA THR A 55 -3.49 -6.54 10.58
C THR A 55 -3.39 -6.48 9.06
N ALA A 56 -4.07 -5.53 8.41
CA ALA A 56 -4.05 -5.37 6.96
C ALA A 56 -2.63 -5.06 6.44
N VAL A 57 -1.83 -4.25 7.15
CA VAL A 57 -0.41 -4.03 6.82
C VAL A 57 0.35 -5.35 6.80
N GLY A 58 0.18 -6.18 7.84
CA GLY A 58 0.81 -7.50 7.93
C GLY A 58 0.42 -8.41 6.78
N GLN A 59 -0.86 -8.49 6.46
CA GLN A 59 -1.38 -9.31 5.36
C GLN A 59 -0.86 -8.85 3.98
N PHE A 60 -0.72 -7.55 3.75
CA PHE A 60 -0.08 -7.05 2.53
C PHE A 60 1.43 -7.33 2.49
N ALA A 61 2.09 -7.34 3.64
CA ALA A 61 3.48 -7.78 3.72
C ALA A 61 3.63 -9.28 3.41
N ASP A 62 2.65 -10.11 3.79
CA ASP A 62 2.60 -11.54 3.43
C ASP A 62 2.40 -11.74 1.93
N VAL A 63 1.52 -10.94 1.27
CA VAL A 63 1.38 -10.93 -0.19
C VAL A 63 2.70 -10.60 -0.86
N LYS A 64 3.38 -9.54 -0.39
CA LYS A 64 4.71 -9.18 -0.88
C LYS A 64 5.70 -10.31 -0.68
N GLY A 65 5.76 -10.88 0.52
CA GLY A 65 6.65 -11.99 0.85
C GLY A 65 6.45 -13.20 -0.06
N ALA A 66 5.19 -13.54 -0.37
CA ALA A 66 4.86 -14.63 -1.29
C ALA A 66 5.40 -14.38 -2.71
N ILE A 67 5.32 -13.15 -3.19
CA ILE A 67 5.86 -12.74 -4.50
C ILE A 67 7.40 -12.77 -4.46
N ASP A 68 8.02 -12.14 -3.46
CA ASP A 68 9.48 -12.06 -3.32
C ASP A 68 10.14 -13.45 -3.26
N PHE A 69 9.53 -14.41 -2.54
CA PHE A 69 10.02 -15.80 -2.48
C PHE A 69 9.96 -16.50 -3.83
N GLN A 70 8.89 -16.31 -4.60
CA GLN A 70 8.78 -16.88 -5.93
C GLN A 70 9.77 -16.25 -6.91
N VAL A 71 9.97 -14.93 -6.84
CA VAL A 71 10.97 -14.20 -7.62
C VAL A 71 12.37 -14.71 -7.32
N LEU A 72 12.72 -14.85 -6.05
CA LEU A 72 14.00 -15.39 -5.62
C LEU A 72 14.19 -16.83 -6.11
N GLY A 73 13.17 -17.67 -6.01
CA GLY A 73 13.20 -19.04 -6.53
C GLY A 73 13.45 -19.10 -8.04
N SER A 74 12.83 -18.19 -8.79
CA SER A 74 13.05 -18.07 -10.24
C SER A 74 14.49 -17.66 -10.57
N LEU A 75 15.02 -16.67 -9.86
CA LEU A 75 16.41 -16.21 -10.04
C LEU A 75 17.42 -17.30 -9.67
N MET A 76 17.18 -18.04 -8.59
CA MET A 76 18.03 -19.16 -8.19
C MET A 76 18.05 -20.26 -9.24
N ALA A 77 16.89 -20.60 -9.83
CA ALA A 77 16.82 -21.58 -10.90
C ALA A 77 17.59 -21.12 -12.15
N GLN A 78 17.47 -19.84 -12.54
CA GLN A 78 18.23 -19.28 -13.66
C GLN A 78 19.75 -19.33 -13.44
N ASN A 79 20.22 -19.14 -12.21
CA ASN A 79 21.62 -19.13 -11.85
C ASN A 79 22.20 -20.52 -11.54
N ALA A 80 21.37 -21.53 -11.37
CA ALA A 80 21.80 -22.90 -11.04
C ALA A 80 22.39 -23.68 -12.23
N GLY A 81 22.38 -23.10 -13.44
CA GLY A 81 22.98 -23.65 -14.64
C GLY A 81 21.99 -24.44 -15.53
N PRO A 82 22.52 -25.05 -16.62
CA PRO A 82 21.71 -25.76 -17.60
C PRO A 82 20.93 -26.93 -16.98
N GLY A 83 19.60 -26.89 -17.14
CA GLY A 83 18.70 -27.94 -16.67
C GLY A 83 17.93 -27.62 -15.40
N ALA A 84 18.27 -26.56 -14.67
CA ALA A 84 17.42 -26.04 -13.61
C ALA A 84 16.24 -25.26 -14.18
N VAL A 85 15.03 -25.64 -13.81
CA VAL A 85 13.80 -25.02 -14.29
C VAL A 85 13.00 -24.51 -13.11
N PHE A 86 12.62 -23.24 -13.14
CA PHE A 86 11.63 -22.70 -12.22
C PHE A 86 10.24 -23.16 -12.67
N VAL A 87 9.51 -23.82 -11.78
CA VAL A 87 8.12 -24.20 -11.99
C VAL A 87 7.23 -23.22 -11.24
N PRO A 88 6.50 -22.32 -11.93
CA PRO A 88 5.58 -21.40 -11.29
C PRO A 88 4.50 -22.12 -10.48
N SER A 89 4.34 -21.77 -9.22
CA SER A 89 3.30 -22.30 -8.34
C SER A 89 2.47 -21.15 -7.79
N THR A 90 1.17 -21.38 -7.61
CA THR A 90 0.29 -20.39 -6.96
C THR A 90 0.52 -20.41 -5.46
N THR A 91 0.65 -19.23 -4.87
CA THR A 91 0.70 -19.02 -3.43
C THR A 91 -0.52 -18.20 -3.03
N SER A 92 -1.28 -18.70 -2.06
CA SER A 92 -2.50 -18.04 -1.56
C SER A 92 -2.20 -17.34 -0.24
N THR A 93 -2.59 -16.09 -0.13
CA THR A 93 -2.53 -15.29 1.10
C THR A 93 -3.92 -14.77 1.45
N SER A 94 -4.20 -14.59 2.74
CA SER A 94 -5.49 -14.12 3.19
C SER A 94 -5.45 -12.63 3.53
N VAL A 95 -6.47 -11.89 3.05
CA VAL A 95 -6.64 -10.46 3.34
C VAL A 95 -8.04 -10.24 3.91
N THR A 96 -8.12 -9.72 5.12
CA THR A 96 -9.39 -9.38 5.78
C THR A 96 -9.82 -8.00 5.32
N LEU A 97 -11.04 -7.87 4.81
CA LEU A 97 -11.49 -6.64 4.17
C LEU A 97 -11.97 -5.59 5.16
N GLY A 98 -12.56 -5.99 6.27
CA GLY A 98 -13.16 -5.05 7.21
C GLY A 98 -13.36 -5.63 8.59
N VAL A 99 -14.13 -4.92 9.40
CA VAL A 99 -14.42 -5.27 10.79
C VAL A 99 -15.92 -5.44 10.99
N ASP A 100 -16.31 -6.50 11.66
CA ASP A 100 -17.70 -6.68 12.07
C ASP A 100 -18.09 -5.64 13.11
N GLY A 101 -19.30 -5.13 12.99
CA GLY A 101 -19.87 -4.22 13.98
C GLY A 101 -20.21 -4.90 15.30
N VAL A 102 -20.49 -4.12 16.32
CA VAL A 102 -21.10 -4.64 17.55
C VAL A 102 -22.58 -4.91 17.29
N PRO A 103 -23.04 -6.16 17.38
CA PRO A 103 -24.43 -6.51 17.08
C PRO A 103 -25.43 -5.56 17.75
N ILE A 104 -26.43 -5.08 17.01
CA ILE A 104 -27.48 -4.14 17.42
C ILE A 104 -26.98 -2.68 17.59
N PHE A 105 -25.71 -2.45 17.97
CA PHE A 105 -25.22 -1.13 18.37
C PHE A 105 -24.40 -0.40 17.31
N SER A 106 -23.70 -1.12 16.43
CA SER A 106 -22.94 -0.49 15.34
C SER A 106 -22.96 -1.33 14.07
N SER A 107 -22.93 -0.67 12.93
CA SER A 107 -22.77 -1.31 11.64
C SER A 107 -21.33 -1.77 11.43
N PRO A 108 -21.07 -2.80 10.64
CA PRO A 108 -19.73 -3.21 10.26
C PRO A 108 -19.02 -2.14 9.44
N THR A 109 -17.70 -2.16 9.47
CA THR A 109 -16.82 -1.36 8.62
C THR A 109 -16.36 -2.24 7.46
N THR A 110 -16.65 -1.82 6.25
CA THR A 110 -16.33 -2.60 5.04
C THR A 110 -15.08 -2.10 4.37
N GLY A 111 -14.36 -3.00 3.72
CA GLY A 111 -13.29 -2.67 2.79
C GLY A 111 -13.57 -3.21 1.40
N VAL A 112 -12.83 -2.67 0.44
CA VAL A 112 -12.86 -3.07 -0.97
C VAL A 112 -11.44 -3.40 -1.39
N LEU A 113 -11.22 -4.65 -1.78
CA LEU A 113 -9.95 -5.15 -2.30
C LEU A 113 -10.05 -5.26 -3.82
N ASN A 114 -9.14 -4.62 -4.55
CA ASN A 114 -9.10 -4.64 -6.01
C ASN A 114 -7.72 -5.03 -6.51
N ALA A 115 -7.67 -5.85 -7.54
CA ALA A 115 -6.50 -6.03 -8.38
C ALA A 115 -6.73 -5.30 -9.71
N ASN A 116 -5.88 -4.34 -10.03
CA ASN A 116 -5.96 -3.52 -11.24
C ASN A 116 -4.63 -3.56 -11.98
N PRO A 117 -4.52 -4.28 -13.12
CA PRO A 117 -3.29 -4.44 -13.86
C PRO A 117 -2.82 -3.16 -14.59
N ASP A 118 -3.72 -2.21 -14.82
CA ASP A 118 -3.42 -0.98 -15.56
C ASP A 118 -3.04 0.20 -14.66
N ALA A 119 -3.15 0.04 -13.34
CA ALA A 119 -2.85 1.10 -12.38
C ALA A 119 -1.35 1.24 -12.12
N GLY A 120 -0.95 2.44 -11.69
CA GLY A 120 0.40 2.73 -11.25
C GLY A 120 1.48 2.45 -12.31
N PRO A 121 1.40 3.02 -13.53
CA PRO A 121 2.37 2.73 -14.58
C PRO A 121 3.77 3.21 -14.21
N TRP A 122 4.76 2.35 -14.52
CA TRP A 122 6.19 2.58 -14.39
C TRP A 122 6.87 2.57 -15.74
N ASN A 123 7.91 3.35 -15.86
CA ASN A 123 8.80 3.33 -17.00
C ASN A 123 10.25 3.54 -16.57
N VAL A 124 11.15 2.68 -17.00
CA VAL A 124 12.60 2.84 -16.83
C VAL A 124 13.22 3.02 -18.20
N SER A 125 14.00 4.10 -18.37
CA SER A 125 14.62 4.41 -19.64
C SER A 125 16.06 4.92 -19.50
N PHE A 126 16.95 4.45 -20.37
CA PHE A 126 18.35 4.88 -20.51
C PHE A 126 18.94 4.38 -21.81
N ILE A 127 20.14 4.86 -22.14
CA ILE A 127 20.93 4.39 -23.28
C ILE A 127 22.26 3.85 -22.76
N TYR A 128 22.67 2.71 -23.27
CA TYR A 128 23.97 2.13 -23.02
C TYR A 128 24.66 1.76 -24.35
N ALA A 129 25.97 1.58 -24.32
CA ALA A 129 26.72 1.23 -25.52
C ALA A 129 27.24 -0.21 -25.47
N ILE A 130 26.96 -0.98 -26.51
CA ILE A 130 27.58 -2.29 -26.78
C ILE A 130 28.37 -2.17 -28.04
N ASN A 131 29.68 -2.46 -28.00
CA ASN A 131 30.58 -2.37 -29.16
C ASN A 131 30.49 -1.02 -29.89
N ASN A 132 30.40 0.08 -29.12
CA ASN A 132 30.20 1.45 -29.62
C ASN A 132 28.86 1.71 -30.35
N VAL A 133 27.90 0.80 -30.26
CA VAL A 133 26.53 1.00 -30.75
C VAL A 133 25.61 1.40 -29.57
N ALA A 134 24.99 2.57 -29.71
CA ALA A 134 24.02 3.04 -28.69
C ALA A 134 22.74 2.20 -28.77
N THR A 135 22.37 1.61 -27.64
CA THR A 135 21.15 0.79 -27.50
C THR A 135 20.24 1.43 -26.46
N HIS A 136 19.02 1.71 -26.88
CA HIS A 136 17.99 2.25 -26.01
C HIS A 136 17.33 1.13 -25.19
N VAL A 137 17.21 1.32 -23.89
CA VAL A 137 16.41 0.51 -23.00
C VAL A 137 15.16 1.31 -22.63
N TRP A 138 14.02 0.66 -22.80
CA TRP A 138 12.71 1.19 -22.42
C TRP A 138 11.87 0.06 -21.87
N GLN A 139 11.72 0.01 -20.55
CA GLN A 139 11.00 -1.06 -19.87
C GLN A 139 9.86 -0.48 -19.06
N ASN A 140 8.69 -1.13 -19.18
CA ASN A 140 7.47 -0.73 -18.51
C ASN A 140 7.01 -1.79 -17.53
N ALA A 141 6.30 -1.36 -16.51
CA ALA A 141 5.54 -2.19 -15.60
C ALA A 141 4.26 -1.46 -15.20
N SER A 142 3.26 -2.19 -14.79
CA SER A 142 2.03 -1.66 -14.22
C SER A 142 1.37 -2.69 -13.32
N GLY A 143 0.36 -2.26 -12.62
CA GLY A 143 -0.50 -3.07 -11.78
C GLY A 143 -0.33 -2.78 -10.31
N GLN A 144 -1.46 -2.79 -9.64
CA GLN A 144 -1.55 -2.64 -8.19
C GLN A 144 -2.63 -3.57 -7.62
N LEU A 145 -2.44 -3.96 -6.37
CA LEU A 145 -3.45 -4.57 -5.52
C LEU A 145 -3.74 -3.56 -4.41
N ASP A 146 -4.96 -3.08 -4.31
CA ASP A 146 -5.36 -2.08 -3.32
C ASP A 146 -6.49 -2.58 -2.42
N LEU A 147 -6.40 -2.28 -1.14
CA LEU A 147 -7.44 -2.45 -0.13
C LEU A 147 -7.81 -1.08 0.42
N LYS A 148 -8.98 -0.60 0.05
CA LYS A 148 -9.56 0.61 0.61
C LYS A 148 -10.47 0.26 1.78
N ILE A 149 -10.20 0.83 2.96
CA ILE A 149 -10.97 0.61 4.18
C ILE A 149 -11.64 1.91 4.61
N GLU A 150 -12.97 1.90 4.69
CA GLU A 150 -13.77 3.06 5.09
C GLU A 150 -14.17 2.92 6.57
N ASN A 151 -13.22 3.25 7.46
CA ASN A 151 -13.45 3.25 8.90
C ASN A 151 -14.44 4.35 9.31
N ARG A 152 -15.24 4.06 10.33
CA ARG A 152 -16.21 5.02 10.88
C ARG A 152 -15.68 5.73 12.12
N TYR A 153 -14.93 5.05 12.95
CA TYR A 153 -14.45 5.51 14.25
C TYR A 153 -12.94 5.74 14.27
N TYR A 154 -12.21 5.18 13.31
CA TYR A 154 -10.79 5.37 13.11
C TYR A 154 -10.49 6.03 11.76
N LEU A 155 -9.24 6.34 11.47
CA LEU A 155 -8.82 6.93 10.19
C LEU A 155 -9.10 5.95 9.04
N THR A 156 -9.73 6.46 8.00
CA THR A 156 -9.82 5.74 6.72
C THR A 156 -8.44 5.59 6.11
N GLY A 157 -8.21 4.52 5.34
CA GLY A 157 -6.91 4.32 4.71
C GLY A 157 -6.94 3.32 3.59
N ASP A 158 -5.94 3.46 2.72
CA ASP A 158 -5.69 2.55 1.63
C ASP A 158 -4.37 1.83 1.88
N PHE A 159 -4.37 0.51 1.69
CA PHE A 159 -3.19 -0.32 1.62
C PHE A 159 -2.99 -0.78 0.20
N VAL A 160 -1.80 -0.57 -0.32
CA VAL A 160 -1.52 -0.84 -1.72
C VAL A 160 -0.22 -1.59 -1.85
N PHE A 161 -0.26 -2.69 -2.60
CA PHE A 161 0.93 -3.31 -3.16
C PHE A 161 1.12 -2.78 -4.59
N GLU A 162 2.23 -2.09 -4.82
CA GLU A 162 2.57 -1.47 -6.10
C GLU A 162 4.08 -1.61 -6.33
N ASN A 163 4.46 -2.18 -7.46
CA ASN A 163 5.88 -2.39 -7.85
C ASN A 163 6.77 -2.96 -6.71
N GLY A 164 6.30 -3.99 -6.03
CA GLY A 164 7.05 -4.62 -4.95
C GLY A 164 7.07 -3.83 -3.63
N ALA A 165 6.39 -2.69 -3.53
CA ALA A 165 6.22 -1.95 -2.28
C ALA A 165 4.86 -2.20 -1.65
N VAL A 166 4.79 -2.17 -0.33
CA VAL A 166 3.55 -2.02 0.42
C VAL A 166 3.45 -0.59 0.93
N ILE A 167 2.42 0.12 0.51
CA ILE A 167 2.17 1.52 0.84
C ILE A 167 0.94 1.61 1.73
N ARG A 168 1.03 2.41 2.79
CA ARG A 168 -0.12 2.87 3.56
C ARG A 168 -0.39 4.33 3.23
N SER A 169 -1.61 4.63 2.83
CA SER A 169 -2.09 5.99 2.59
C SER A 169 -3.27 6.29 3.50
N GLN A 170 -3.15 7.34 4.29
CA GLN A 170 -4.18 7.84 5.21
C GLN A 170 -4.25 9.37 5.10
N SER A 171 -5.24 9.99 5.74
CA SER A 171 -5.40 11.45 5.73
C SER A 171 -4.20 12.21 6.34
N ASP A 172 -3.42 11.55 7.19
CA ASP A 172 -2.21 12.06 7.83
C ASP A 172 -0.94 11.92 6.97
N GLY A 173 -1.01 11.19 5.85
CA GLY A 173 0.10 11.05 4.92
C GLY A 173 0.18 9.68 4.23
N GLN A 174 1.22 9.57 3.42
CA GLN A 174 1.52 8.36 2.65
C GLN A 174 2.92 7.86 3.00
N VAL A 175 3.07 6.56 3.23
CA VAL A 175 4.36 5.96 3.60
C VAL A 175 4.52 4.57 3.02
N VAL A 176 5.73 4.26 2.53
CA VAL A 176 6.14 2.90 2.17
C VAL A 176 6.41 2.12 3.47
N ARG A 177 5.62 1.07 3.72
CA ARG A 177 5.72 0.21 4.91
C ARG A 177 6.63 -0.98 4.69
N ALA A 178 6.61 -1.55 3.46
CA ALA A 178 7.57 -2.55 3.05
C ALA A 178 8.21 -2.07 1.73
N ALA A 179 9.53 -1.97 1.73
CA ALA A 179 10.28 -1.39 0.62
C ALA A 179 10.32 -2.34 -0.60
N PRO A 180 10.29 -1.81 -1.84
CA PRO A 180 10.60 -2.57 -3.04
C PRO A 180 12.09 -2.85 -3.12
N ILE A 181 12.51 -3.67 -4.09
CA ILE A 181 13.92 -3.84 -4.41
C ILE A 181 14.44 -2.59 -5.13
N PHE A 182 15.09 -1.73 -4.38
CA PHE A 182 15.84 -0.58 -4.87
C PHE A 182 17.11 -0.44 -4.04
N GLN A 183 18.24 -0.83 -4.63
CA GLN A 183 19.53 -0.85 -3.95
C GLN A 183 20.49 0.11 -4.64
N VAL A 184 21.21 0.87 -3.85
CA VAL A 184 22.17 1.87 -4.32
C VAL A 184 23.48 1.64 -3.57
N THR A 185 24.52 1.28 -4.31
CA THR A 185 25.83 0.95 -3.74
C THR A 185 26.90 1.83 -4.38
N PRO A 186 27.33 2.90 -3.70
CA PRO A 186 28.41 3.73 -4.18
C PRO A 186 29.78 3.10 -3.88
N SER A 187 30.72 3.31 -4.79
CA SER A 187 32.15 3.07 -4.58
C SER A 187 32.95 4.34 -4.92
N ALA A 188 34.26 4.31 -4.83
CA ALA A 188 35.11 5.49 -5.08
C ALA A 188 34.92 6.07 -6.50
N THR A 189 34.67 5.23 -7.49
CA THR A 189 34.59 5.62 -8.91
C THR A 189 33.29 5.21 -9.58
N ASN A 190 32.52 4.30 -8.95
CA ASN A 190 31.34 3.70 -9.57
C ASN A 190 30.11 3.84 -8.67
N LEU A 191 28.95 3.89 -9.29
CA LEU A 191 27.65 3.82 -8.66
C LEU A 191 26.91 2.62 -9.25
N SER A 192 26.61 1.61 -8.42
CA SER A 192 25.74 0.50 -8.80
C SER A 192 24.35 0.73 -8.27
N VAL A 193 23.36 0.64 -9.14
CA VAL A 193 21.94 0.75 -8.81
C VAL A 193 21.23 -0.49 -9.29
N ALA A 194 20.47 -1.14 -8.42
CA ALA A 194 19.56 -2.23 -8.77
C ALA A 194 18.13 -1.79 -8.51
N PHE A 195 17.27 -2.03 -9.49
CA PHE A 195 15.85 -1.72 -9.41
C PHE A 195 15.00 -2.85 -9.98
N GLU A 196 13.89 -3.14 -9.29
CA GLU A 196 12.93 -4.13 -9.74
C GLU A 196 11.68 -3.45 -10.29
N LEU A 197 11.19 -3.96 -11.41
CA LEU A 197 9.88 -3.69 -11.96
C LEU A 197 9.00 -4.93 -11.77
N VAL A 198 7.87 -4.76 -11.09
CA VAL A 198 6.88 -5.81 -10.87
C VAL A 198 5.64 -5.52 -11.72
N ASN A 199 5.41 -6.38 -12.73
CA ASN A 199 4.20 -6.33 -13.54
C ASN A 199 3.15 -7.22 -12.89
N LEU A 200 2.00 -6.66 -12.51
CA LEU A 200 0.86 -7.42 -12.04
C LEU A 200 -0.12 -7.63 -13.19
N TYR A 201 -0.47 -8.88 -13.41
CA TYR A 201 -1.51 -9.28 -14.35
C TYR A 201 -2.69 -9.87 -13.57
N GLY A 202 -3.83 -9.89 -14.23
CA GLY A 202 -5.05 -10.36 -13.62
C GLY A 202 -5.86 -9.21 -13.02
N SER A 203 -7.09 -9.49 -12.74
CA SER A 203 -8.04 -8.54 -12.21
C SER A 203 -9.00 -9.26 -11.25
N GLY A 204 -9.56 -8.52 -10.33
CA GLY A 204 -10.57 -9.05 -9.41
C GLY A 204 -10.91 -8.00 -8.38
N SER A 205 -12.11 -8.13 -7.81
CA SER A 205 -12.57 -7.24 -6.76
C SER A 205 -13.40 -8.01 -5.76
N ALA A 206 -13.22 -7.71 -4.49
CA ALA A 206 -14.04 -8.23 -3.41
C ALA A 206 -14.35 -7.11 -2.41
N ALA A 207 -15.56 -7.10 -1.87
CA ALA A 207 -15.99 -6.10 -0.89
C ALA A 207 -16.72 -6.77 0.27
N GLY A 208 -16.64 -6.16 1.45
CA GLY A 208 -17.31 -6.65 2.65
C GLY A 208 -16.45 -6.55 3.90
N THR A 209 -16.72 -7.45 4.86
CA THR A 209 -15.97 -7.56 6.13
C THR A 209 -15.17 -8.84 6.23
N THR A 210 -15.45 -9.80 5.35
CA THR A 210 -14.88 -11.15 5.40
C THR A 210 -13.44 -11.19 4.87
N THR A 211 -12.72 -12.22 5.26
CA THR A 211 -11.40 -12.52 4.70
C THR A 211 -11.53 -13.05 3.28
N GLN A 212 -10.73 -12.53 2.37
CA GLN A 212 -10.62 -12.97 0.99
C GLN A 212 -9.24 -13.57 0.73
N ILE A 213 -9.17 -14.45 -0.25
CA ILE A 213 -7.91 -15.04 -0.69
C ILE A 213 -7.35 -14.19 -1.83
N VAL A 214 -6.07 -13.90 -1.76
CA VAL A 214 -5.28 -13.34 -2.84
C VAL A 214 -4.32 -14.42 -3.30
N ASP A 215 -4.51 -14.86 -4.53
CA ASP A 215 -3.63 -15.82 -5.19
C ASP A 215 -2.59 -15.07 -6.00
N THR A 216 -1.32 -15.45 -5.83
CA THR A 216 -0.19 -14.87 -6.56
C THR A 216 0.63 -15.96 -7.21
N LYS A 217 1.07 -15.73 -8.45
CA LYS A 217 1.91 -16.67 -9.20
C LYS A 217 2.90 -15.89 -10.06
N VAL A 218 4.18 -16.04 -9.76
CA VAL A 218 5.24 -15.49 -10.60
C VAL A 218 5.41 -16.37 -11.84
N ILE A 219 5.10 -15.84 -13.01
CA ILE A 219 5.17 -16.55 -14.28
C ILE A 219 6.53 -16.42 -14.97
N GLY A 220 7.31 -15.43 -14.57
CA GLY A 220 8.66 -15.26 -15.07
C GLY A 220 9.40 -14.12 -14.39
N VAL A 221 10.72 -14.19 -14.40
CA VAL A 221 11.60 -13.11 -13.96
C VAL A 221 12.71 -12.95 -14.99
N ASN A 222 13.05 -11.70 -15.30
CA ASN A 222 14.18 -11.37 -16.15
C ASN A 222 15.09 -10.41 -15.38
N GLN A 223 16.38 -10.68 -15.33
CA GLN A 223 17.36 -9.80 -14.70
C GLN A 223 18.50 -9.53 -15.67
N GLN A 224 18.84 -8.25 -15.85
CA GLN A 224 19.94 -7.84 -16.70
C GLN A 224 20.76 -6.73 -16.05
N VAL A 225 22.08 -6.86 -16.15
CA VAL A 225 23.05 -5.86 -15.73
C VAL A 225 23.51 -5.05 -16.94
N TYR A 226 23.39 -3.75 -16.83
CA TYR A 226 23.82 -2.79 -17.84
C TYR A 226 25.03 -2.01 -17.34
N SER A 227 26.08 -2.00 -18.12
CA SER A 227 27.28 -1.20 -17.92
C SER A 227 27.55 -0.34 -19.16
N GLY A 228 28.41 0.67 -19.04
CA GLY A 228 28.69 1.55 -20.19
C GLY A 228 27.49 2.44 -20.55
N LEU A 229 26.76 2.92 -19.56
CA LEU A 229 25.65 3.84 -19.78
C LEU A 229 26.16 5.14 -20.40
N THR A 230 25.48 5.58 -21.46
CA THR A 230 25.80 6.82 -22.18
C THR A 230 24.88 7.97 -21.82
N THR A 231 23.74 7.66 -21.18
CA THR A 231 22.81 8.64 -20.60
C THR A 231 22.56 8.37 -19.12
N ASP A 232 21.88 9.30 -18.48
CA ASP A 232 21.32 9.11 -17.15
C ASP A 232 20.22 8.05 -17.17
N VAL A 233 19.94 7.45 -16.02
CA VAL A 233 18.81 6.54 -15.84
C VAL A 233 17.60 7.34 -15.34
N PHE A 234 16.49 7.18 -16.04
CA PHE A 234 15.20 7.76 -15.67
C PHE A 234 14.27 6.66 -15.21
N ILE A 235 13.70 6.82 -14.01
CA ILE A 235 12.64 5.99 -13.47
C ILE A 235 11.43 6.90 -13.31
N ASN A 236 10.40 6.66 -14.11
CA ASN A 236 9.17 7.44 -14.13
C ASN A 236 8.03 6.60 -13.58
N HIS A 237 7.19 7.21 -12.78
CA HIS A 237 6.05 6.57 -12.16
C HIS A 237 4.87 7.53 -12.04
N THR A 238 3.65 7.03 -12.25
CA THR A 238 2.42 7.81 -12.10
C THR A 238 1.45 7.06 -11.20
N SER A 239 1.12 7.63 -10.05
CA SER A 239 0.29 6.97 -9.03
C SER A 239 -0.42 7.99 -8.14
N ALA A 240 -1.47 7.56 -7.47
CA ALA A 240 -2.08 8.31 -6.36
C ALA A 240 -1.16 8.41 -5.13
N PHE A 241 -0.15 7.53 -5.05
CA PHE A 241 0.76 7.39 -3.90
C PHE A 241 2.13 8.05 -4.11
N GLY A 242 2.18 9.06 -4.97
CA GLY A 242 3.44 9.70 -5.37
C GLY A 242 4.23 10.32 -4.21
N LEU A 243 3.58 10.77 -3.15
CA LEU A 243 4.26 11.29 -1.96
C LEU A 243 5.07 10.20 -1.23
N ALA A 244 4.50 8.99 -1.11
CA ALA A 244 5.21 7.83 -0.55
C ALA A 244 6.44 7.49 -1.38
N TRP A 245 6.31 7.45 -2.71
CA TRP A 245 7.40 7.15 -3.63
C TRP A 245 8.49 8.22 -3.65
N PHE A 246 8.10 9.49 -3.68
CA PHE A 246 9.05 10.60 -3.61
C PHE A 246 9.91 10.53 -2.34
N ASN A 247 9.26 10.34 -1.19
CA ASN A 247 9.94 10.23 0.09
C ASN A 247 10.83 8.99 0.16
N PHE A 248 10.35 7.83 -0.33
CA PHE A 248 11.11 6.60 -0.37
C PHE A 248 12.40 6.75 -1.18
N PHE A 249 12.32 7.23 -2.43
CA PHE A 249 13.49 7.40 -3.28
C PHE A 249 14.46 8.43 -2.69
N ASN A 250 13.96 9.55 -2.20
CA ASN A 250 14.80 10.58 -1.60
C ASN A 250 15.55 10.07 -0.36
N THR A 251 14.84 9.36 0.52
CA THR A 251 15.46 8.78 1.74
C THR A 251 16.49 7.71 1.38
N THR A 252 16.16 6.80 0.46
CA THR A 252 17.04 5.70 0.08
C THR A 252 18.31 6.21 -0.62
N LEU A 253 18.16 7.10 -1.60
CA LEU A 253 19.29 7.68 -2.32
C LEU A 253 20.17 8.53 -1.41
N SER A 254 19.55 9.41 -0.60
CA SER A 254 20.33 10.28 0.29
C SER A 254 21.11 9.49 1.35
N SER A 255 20.50 8.46 1.93
CA SER A 255 21.13 7.61 2.93
C SER A 255 22.28 6.80 2.33
N SER A 256 22.04 6.14 1.18
CA SER A 256 23.04 5.30 0.52
C SER A 256 24.25 6.11 0.03
N LEU A 257 24.00 7.29 -0.50
CA LEU A 257 25.04 8.19 -1.03
C LEU A 257 25.61 9.14 0.01
N LYS A 258 25.11 9.10 1.26
CA LYS A 258 25.51 9.98 2.38
C LYS A 258 25.42 11.46 1.99
N VAL A 259 24.38 11.85 1.26
CA VAL A 259 24.20 13.22 0.79
C VAL A 259 23.85 14.14 1.97
N THR A 260 24.52 15.29 2.02
CA THR A 260 24.30 16.33 3.04
C THR A 260 23.86 17.67 2.43
N SER A 261 23.95 17.81 1.09
CA SER A 261 23.63 19.04 0.38
C SER A 261 22.53 18.81 -0.64
N PHE A 262 21.42 19.51 -0.49
CA PHE A 262 20.23 19.44 -1.33
C PHE A 262 19.84 20.83 -1.84
N ALA A 263 19.37 20.89 -3.07
CA ALA A 263 18.61 22.02 -3.59
C ALA A 263 17.13 21.62 -3.70
N TYR A 264 16.26 22.30 -2.98
CA TYR A 264 14.82 22.11 -3.03
C TYR A 264 14.17 23.22 -3.84
N THR A 265 13.30 22.83 -4.75
CA THR A 265 12.40 23.73 -5.48
C THR A 265 10.99 23.24 -5.31
N SER A 266 10.09 24.08 -4.81
CA SER A 266 8.67 23.77 -4.69
C SER A 266 7.84 24.90 -5.26
N SER A 267 6.93 24.60 -6.19
CA SER A 267 6.03 25.53 -6.82
C SER A 267 4.77 24.83 -7.32
N PHE A 268 3.59 25.29 -6.90
CA PHE A 268 2.27 24.86 -7.37
C PHE A 268 2.12 23.34 -7.63
N GLY A 269 2.30 22.53 -6.56
CA GLY A 269 2.16 21.07 -6.67
C GLY A 269 3.35 20.33 -7.33
N ASN A 270 4.40 21.07 -7.71
CA ASN A 270 5.66 20.50 -8.18
C ASN A 270 6.70 20.60 -7.07
N THR A 271 7.34 19.50 -6.76
CA THR A 271 8.47 19.45 -5.82
C THR A 271 9.64 18.78 -6.51
N GLN A 272 10.81 19.40 -6.43
CA GLN A 272 12.03 18.82 -6.96
C GLN A 272 13.14 18.89 -5.93
N VAL A 273 13.88 17.80 -5.81
CA VAL A 273 15.09 17.69 -4.99
C VAL A 273 16.25 17.33 -5.90
N THR A 274 17.31 18.12 -5.86
CA THR A 274 18.57 17.81 -6.54
C THR A 274 19.65 17.66 -5.47
N ALA A 275 20.30 16.51 -5.46
CA ALA A 275 21.33 16.16 -4.49
C ALA A 275 22.72 16.22 -5.10
N LYS A 276 23.71 16.67 -4.30
CA LYS A 276 25.11 16.77 -4.68
C LYS A 276 25.92 15.65 -4.06
N LEU A 277 26.89 15.15 -4.82
CA LEU A 277 27.86 14.19 -4.29
C LEU A 277 28.63 14.82 -3.13
N PRO A 278 28.78 14.14 -1.97
CA PRO A 278 29.46 14.66 -0.80
C PRO A 278 30.87 15.19 -1.13
N GLY A 279 31.19 16.38 -0.62
CA GLY A 279 32.47 17.05 -0.85
C GLY A 279 32.66 17.65 -2.24
N THR A 280 31.63 17.68 -3.09
CA THR A 280 31.67 18.24 -4.44
C THR A 280 30.51 19.20 -4.70
N SER A 281 30.60 19.96 -5.79
CA SER A 281 29.48 20.77 -6.31
C SER A 281 28.64 20.04 -7.35
N THR A 282 28.97 18.78 -7.68
CA THR A 282 28.38 18.03 -8.79
C THR A 282 27.11 17.31 -8.33
N ASN A 283 26.05 17.43 -9.12
CA ASN A 283 24.81 16.73 -8.88
C ASN A 283 24.99 15.22 -9.12
N ILE A 284 24.29 14.39 -8.33
CA ILE A 284 24.32 12.92 -8.44
C ILE A 284 22.95 12.32 -8.76
N TYR A 285 21.88 12.93 -8.26
CA TYR A 285 20.52 12.58 -8.65
C TYR A 285 19.58 13.78 -8.57
N THR A 286 18.46 13.66 -9.26
CA THR A 286 17.34 14.57 -9.14
C THR A 286 16.05 13.75 -9.00
N ILE A 287 15.18 14.13 -8.08
CA ILE A 287 13.84 13.57 -7.94
C ILE A 287 12.85 14.71 -8.10
N SER A 288 11.88 14.53 -8.98
CA SER A 288 10.77 15.46 -9.15
C SER A 288 9.43 14.77 -8.92
N MET A 289 8.50 15.47 -8.31
CA MET A 289 7.12 15.04 -8.13
C MET A 289 6.20 16.17 -8.62
N ARG A 290 5.24 15.81 -9.45
CA ARG A 290 4.24 16.73 -9.97
C ARG A 290 2.84 16.18 -9.74
N PHE A 291 1.99 16.96 -9.09
CA PHE A 291 0.57 16.63 -8.93
C PHE A 291 -0.23 17.10 -10.15
N ASN A 292 -1.06 16.21 -10.69
CA ASN A 292 -2.02 16.53 -11.74
C ASN A 292 -3.43 16.59 -11.14
N PRO A 293 -4.04 17.79 -10.97
CA PRO A 293 -5.36 17.92 -10.35
C PRO A 293 -6.50 17.34 -11.20
N ALA A 294 -6.31 17.18 -12.52
CA ALA A 294 -7.34 16.63 -13.38
C ALA A 294 -7.53 15.10 -13.20
N THR A 295 -6.45 14.40 -12.83
CA THR A 295 -6.46 12.95 -12.61
C THR A 295 -6.30 12.56 -11.17
N SER A 296 -6.00 13.51 -10.28
CA SER A 296 -5.62 13.29 -8.87
C SER A 296 -4.41 12.36 -8.71
N LEU A 297 -3.52 12.30 -9.70
CA LEU A 297 -2.32 11.48 -9.70
C LEU A 297 -1.07 12.35 -9.59
N TYR A 298 -0.03 11.74 -9.03
CA TYR A 298 1.32 12.29 -9.00
C TYR A 298 2.18 11.61 -10.06
N ALA A 299 2.92 12.41 -10.81
CA ALA A 299 4.03 11.92 -11.64
C ALA A 299 5.33 12.12 -10.85
N VAL A 300 6.02 11.03 -10.57
CA VAL A 300 7.33 11.01 -9.90
C VAL A 300 8.38 10.59 -10.90
N THR A 301 9.44 11.37 -11.02
CA THR A 301 10.60 11.05 -11.87
C THR A 301 11.85 11.06 -11.02
N VAL A 302 12.60 9.96 -11.06
CA VAL A 302 13.93 9.83 -10.49
C VAL A 302 14.92 9.80 -11.62
N GLN A 303 15.83 10.77 -11.65
CA GLN A 303 16.95 10.83 -12.59
C GLN A 303 18.25 10.54 -11.83
N ILE A 304 18.92 9.44 -12.15
CA ILE A 304 20.21 9.08 -11.59
C ILE A 304 21.27 9.45 -12.62
N LEU A 305 22.16 10.37 -12.23
CA LEU A 305 23.14 10.93 -13.15
C LEU A 305 24.32 9.96 -13.34
N ARG A 306 24.72 9.76 -14.58
CA ARG A 306 25.86 8.91 -14.95
C ARG A 306 27.24 9.50 -14.60
N SER A 307 27.29 10.77 -14.25
CA SER A 307 28.49 11.50 -13.86
C SER A 307 28.22 12.20 -12.52
N PRO A 308 29.16 12.28 -11.59
CA PRO A 308 30.60 12.06 -11.75
C PRO A 308 31.06 10.61 -11.57
N LEU A 309 30.21 9.69 -11.13
CA LEU A 309 30.54 8.27 -10.95
C LEU A 309 30.10 7.47 -12.18
N ALA A 310 30.90 6.47 -12.55
CA ALA A 310 30.48 5.56 -13.62
C ALA A 310 29.28 4.74 -13.13
N LEU A 311 28.15 4.81 -13.86
CA LEU A 311 26.90 4.19 -13.47
C LEU A 311 26.78 2.78 -14.08
N SER A 312 26.50 1.78 -13.23
CA SER A 312 25.99 0.46 -13.63
C SER A 312 24.56 0.31 -13.12
N PHE A 313 23.69 -0.26 -13.94
CA PHE A 313 22.29 -0.41 -13.61
C PHE A 313 21.85 -1.87 -13.80
N THR A 314 21.35 -2.46 -12.73
CA THR A 314 20.74 -3.80 -12.76
C THR A 314 19.23 -3.63 -12.78
N LEU A 315 18.58 -4.05 -13.85
CA LEU A 315 17.14 -4.06 -13.98
C LEU A 315 16.62 -5.48 -13.86
N GLN A 316 15.74 -5.68 -12.91
CA GLN A 316 14.99 -6.91 -12.73
C GLN A 316 13.54 -6.66 -13.10
N GLN A 317 12.91 -7.58 -13.81
CA GLN A 317 11.49 -7.55 -14.12
C GLN A 317 10.84 -8.85 -13.65
N ALA A 318 9.84 -8.73 -12.81
CA ALA A 318 8.99 -9.84 -12.38
C ALA A 318 7.62 -9.72 -13.04
N PHE A 319 7.10 -10.84 -13.54
CA PHE A 319 5.78 -10.95 -14.13
C PHE A 319 4.92 -11.81 -13.22
N VAL A 320 3.91 -11.21 -12.61
CA VAL A 320 3.12 -11.82 -11.53
C VAL A 320 1.65 -11.82 -11.92
N ASN A 321 1.03 -12.99 -11.93
CA ASN A 321 -0.41 -13.09 -12.04
C ASN A 321 -1.05 -13.01 -10.65
N VAL A 322 -2.11 -12.20 -10.52
CA VAL A 322 -2.81 -11.95 -9.24
C VAL A 322 -4.30 -12.20 -9.42
N GLY A 323 -4.88 -13.00 -8.54
CA GLY A 323 -6.32 -13.24 -8.46
C GLY A 323 -6.88 -12.84 -7.10
N VAL A 324 -8.08 -12.27 -7.09
CA VAL A 324 -8.81 -11.88 -5.87
C VAL A 324 -10.12 -12.63 -5.79
N GLY A 325 -10.37 -13.31 -4.65
CA GLY A 325 -11.61 -14.01 -4.37
C GLY A 325 -11.84 -15.25 -5.26
N GLN A 326 -13.11 -15.63 -5.45
CA GLN A 326 -13.49 -16.86 -6.20
C GLN A 326 -13.18 -16.80 -7.70
N ASN A 327 -12.77 -15.67 -8.24
CA ASN A 327 -12.38 -15.51 -9.65
C ASN A 327 -10.90 -15.82 -9.92
N SER A 328 -10.18 -16.38 -8.95
CA SER A 328 -8.77 -16.77 -9.08
C SER A 328 -8.51 -17.95 -10.03
N ASN A 329 -9.54 -18.50 -10.70
CA ASN A 329 -9.45 -19.67 -11.58
C ASN A 329 -8.56 -19.48 -12.83
N GLY A 330 -7.89 -18.35 -12.98
CA GLY A 330 -6.96 -18.05 -14.08
C GLY A 330 -5.52 -17.83 -13.66
N VAL A 331 -5.20 -17.98 -12.36
CA VAL A 331 -3.84 -17.76 -11.81
C VAL A 331 -2.96 -19.00 -11.93
#